data_3c4678a3bb6adaeff13776ef42fd1ae4
#
_entry.id   3c4678a3bb6adaeff13776ef42fd1ae4
#
_cell.length_a   1.000
_cell.length_b   1.000
_cell.length_c   1.000
_cell.angle_alpha   90.00
_cell.angle_beta   90.00
_cell.angle_gamma   90.00
#
_symmetry.space_group_name_H-M   'P 1'
#
loop_
_entity.id
_entity.type
_entity.pdbx_description
1 polymer ?
#
loop_
_entity_poly.entity_id
_entity_poly.type
_entity_poly.pdbx_seq_one_letter_code
_entity_poly.pdbx_strand_id
1 'polypeptide(L)'
;ESVTESADHSYSVKEVFNSPYTLQPENLFGSSQRYRSTFTTSTRCNFIAIEKKELVAMFQKFETIRLNYLNILATMSQKTLQSVWQNKGGTERSHIIHFMANHCLRPAGHKVFRILMTRLAEEINTSRRDVSAELNKMQNEGLLSLARGQITVPFMERIITL
;
A
#
# COMPACT_ATOMS: atom_id res chain seq x y z
N GLU A 1 12.65 2.56 -1.03
CA GLU A 1 11.51 2.63 -1.93
C GLU A 1 11.02 1.22 -2.27
N SER A 2 9.72 1.06 -2.47
CA SER A 2 9.16 -0.14 -3.07
C SER A 2 8.36 0.21 -4.33
N VAL A 3 8.34 -0.71 -5.27
CA VAL A 3 7.42 -0.68 -6.43
C VAL A 3 6.66 -1.99 -6.45
N THR A 4 5.34 -1.89 -6.43
CA THR A 4 4.41 -3.01 -6.59
C THR A 4 3.66 -2.84 -7.89
N GLU A 5 3.60 -3.87 -8.72
CA GLU A 5 2.92 -3.84 -10.02
C GLU A 5 1.67 -4.72 -9.99
N SER A 6 0.65 -4.35 -10.76
CA SER A 6 -0.49 -5.21 -11.04
C SER A 6 -0.06 -6.45 -11.82
N ALA A 7 -0.85 -7.53 -11.74
CA ALA A 7 -0.52 -8.80 -12.40
C ALA A 7 -0.44 -8.66 -13.94
N ASP A 8 -1.19 -7.73 -14.50
CA ASP A 8 -1.24 -7.41 -15.93
C ASP A 8 -0.30 -6.26 -16.34
N HIS A 9 0.53 -5.76 -15.41
CA HIS A 9 1.44 -4.62 -15.57
C HIS A 9 0.77 -3.33 -16.06
N SER A 10 -0.55 -3.19 -15.89
CA SER A 10 -1.31 -2.01 -16.33
C SER A 10 -1.16 -0.80 -15.42
N TYR A 11 -0.76 -1.03 -14.17
CA TYR A 11 -0.43 0.04 -13.21
C TYR A 11 0.60 -0.40 -12.18
N SER A 12 1.21 0.57 -11.53
CA SER A 12 2.14 0.33 -10.43
C SER A 12 2.01 1.38 -9.33
N VAL A 13 2.38 0.99 -8.12
CA VAL A 13 2.43 1.86 -6.95
C VAL A 13 3.84 1.91 -6.41
N LYS A 14 4.39 3.12 -6.34
CA LYS A 14 5.68 3.39 -5.71
C LYS A 14 5.46 4.00 -4.33
N GLU A 15 6.14 3.45 -3.34
CA GLU A 15 6.08 3.92 -1.96
C GLU A 15 7.48 4.23 -1.43
N VAL A 16 7.58 5.24 -0.58
CA VAL A 16 8.82 5.60 0.10
C VAL A 16 8.70 5.24 1.58
N PHE A 17 9.67 4.52 2.11
CA PHE A 17 9.73 4.13 3.51
C PHE A 17 10.94 4.76 4.18
N ASN A 18 10.75 5.21 5.41
CA ASN A 18 11.84 5.61 6.29
C ASN A 18 12.18 4.46 7.24
N SER A 19 13.45 4.28 7.53
CA SER A 19 13.93 3.35 8.56
C SER A 19 13.42 3.75 9.96
N PRO A 20 13.16 2.78 10.86
CA PRO A 20 13.23 1.34 10.66
C PRO A 20 11.98 0.76 9.98
N TYR A 21 12.13 -0.25 9.15
CA TYR A 21 11.03 -0.92 8.46
C TYR A 21 11.28 -2.41 8.26
N THR A 22 10.27 -3.25 8.53
CA THR A 22 10.30 -4.69 8.26
C THR A 22 9.65 -4.98 6.92
N LEU A 23 10.41 -5.59 6.00
CA LEU A 23 9.94 -5.88 4.64
C LEU A 23 9.10 -7.16 4.64
N GLN A 24 7.82 -7.05 4.28
CA GLN A 24 6.87 -8.14 4.02
C GLN A 24 7.01 -9.33 5.00
N PRO A 25 6.82 -9.10 6.31
CA PRO A 25 7.00 -10.14 7.34
C PRO A 25 6.08 -11.35 7.15
N GLU A 26 4.92 -11.15 6.49
CA GLU A 26 3.95 -12.19 6.18
C GLU A 26 4.51 -13.32 5.31
N ASN A 27 5.50 -13.02 4.46
CA ASN A 27 6.07 -14.00 3.54
C ASN A 27 6.88 -15.09 4.26
N LEU A 28 7.37 -14.81 5.47
CA LEU A 28 8.24 -15.76 6.18
C LEU A 28 7.50 -17.04 6.60
N PHE A 29 6.21 -16.93 6.95
CA PHE A 29 5.37 -18.05 7.36
C PHE A 29 4.22 -18.33 6.37
N GLY A 30 4.04 -17.49 5.37
CA GLY A 30 3.03 -17.64 4.34
C GLY A 30 3.29 -18.82 3.39
N SER A 31 2.27 -19.22 2.64
CA SER A 31 2.38 -20.25 1.61
C SER A 31 3.27 -19.83 0.43
N SER A 32 3.35 -18.52 0.16
CA SER A 32 4.26 -17.94 -0.83
C SER A 32 5.37 -17.16 -0.12
N GLN A 33 6.63 -17.50 -0.42
CA GLN A 33 7.81 -16.83 0.13
C GLN A 33 8.39 -15.79 -0.84
N ARG A 34 7.68 -15.48 -1.93
CA ARG A 34 8.14 -14.50 -2.92
C ARG A 34 7.69 -13.10 -2.52
N TYR A 35 8.59 -12.14 -2.61
CA TYR A 35 8.25 -10.73 -2.48
C TYR A 35 7.35 -10.29 -3.65
N ARG A 36 6.28 -9.55 -3.35
CA ARG A 36 5.37 -8.97 -4.35
C ARG A 36 5.88 -7.66 -4.91
N SER A 37 6.78 -7.02 -4.19
CA SER A 37 7.30 -5.69 -4.51
C SER A 37 8.80 -5.76 -4.76
N THR A 38 9.29 -4.92 -5.66
CA THR A 38 10.71 -4.65 -5.82
C THR A 38 11.12 -3.57 -4.82
N PHE A 39 12.16 -3.85 -4.03
CA PHE A 39 12.69 -2.90 -3.05
C PHE A 39 14.03 -2.35 -3.52
N THR A 40 14.16 -1.02 -3.51
CA THR A 40 15.37 -0.30 -3.91
C THR A 40 15.75 0.72 -2.84
N THR A 41 17.04 0.80 -2.51
CA THR A 41 17.53 1.83 -1.59
C THR A 41 17.77 3.13 -2.36
N SER A 42 17.28 4.25 -1.82
CA SER A 42 17.56 5.59 -2.36
C SER A 42 18.81 6.24 -1.71
N THR A 43 19.19 5.73 -0.54
CA THR A 43 20.34 6.18 0.24
C THR A 43 21.07 4.96 0.80
N ARG A 44 22.22 5.17 1.43
CA ARG A 44 22.95 4.10 2.11
C ARG A 44 22.08 3.53 3.24
N CYS A 45 21.82 2.22 3.19
CA CYS A 45 21.02 1.48 4.17
C CYS A 45 21.78 0.28 4.72
N ASN A 46 21.51 -0.04 5.98
CA ASN A 46 21.91 -1.29 6.60
C ASN A 46 20.72 -2.22 6.70
N PHE A 47 20.88 -3.49 6.37
CA PHE A 47 19.86 -4.52 6.46
C PHE A 47 20.25 -5.58 7.46
N ILE A 48 19.27 -6.08 8.21
CA ILE A 48 19.39 -7.28 9.03
C ILE A 48 18.49 -8.34 8.39
N ALA A 49 19.09 -9.43 7.94
CA ALA A 49 18.35 -10.61 7.49
C ALA A 49 18.26 -11.61 8.64
N ILE A 50 17.05 -12.10 8.92
CA ILE A 50 16.79 -13.07 9.99
C ILE A 50 16.16 -14.30 9.35
N GLU A 51 16.80 -15.46 9.52
CA GLU A 51 16.25 -16.71 9.04
C GLU A 51 15.05 -17.17 9.89
N LYS A 52 14.14 -17.91 9.28
CA LYS A 52 12.93 -18.43 9.94
C LYS A 52 13.24 -19.17 11.25
N LYS A 53 14.26 -20.03 11.27
CA LYS A 53 14.68 -20.77 12.46
C LYS A 53 15.13 -19.86 13.60
N GLU A 54 15.84 -18.77 13.26
CA GLU A 54 16.33 -17.81 14.24
C GLU A 54 15.20 -16.99 14.81
N LEU A 55 14.24 -16.55 13.96
CA LEU A 55 13.07 -15.83 14.42
C LEU A 55 12.20 -16.71 15.34
N VAL A 56 12.05 -18.02 15.03
CA VAL A 56 11.33 -18.94 15.91
C VAL A 56 12.03 -19.08 17.27
N ALA A 57 13.36 -19.16 17.31
CA ALA A 57 14.11 -19.18 18.55
C ALA A 57 13.96 -17.87 19.35
N MET A 58 13.92 -16.73 18.65
CA MET A 58 13.63 -15.43 19.28
C MET A 58 12.22 -15.37 19.88
N PHE A 59 11.22 -15.97 19.23
CA PHE A 59 9.86 -16.02 19.75
C PHE A 59 9.76 -16.84 21.07
N GLN A 60 10.56 -17.89 21.20
CA GLN A 60 10.63 -18.69 22.41
C GLN A 60 11.30 -17.91 23.56
N LYS A 61 12.31 -17.10 23.24
CA LYS A 61 13.11 -16.36 24.22
C LYS A 61 12.50 -15.01 24.59
N PHE A 62 11.87 -14.33 23.65
CA PHE A 62 11.39 -12.95 23.81
C PHE A 62 9.91 -12.84 23.44
N GLU A 63 9.04 -12.82 24.44
CA GLU A 63 7.59 -12.72 24.27
C GLU A 63 7.19 -11.43 23.52
N THR A 64 7.83 -10.31 23.80
CA THR A 64 7.55 -9.02 23.14
C THR A 64 7.75 -9.10 21.64
N ILE A 65 8.79 -9.78 21.16
CA ILE A 65 9.04 -9.95 19.72
C ILE A 65 7.92 -10.79 19.09
N ARG A 66 7.53 -11.88 19.77
CA ARG A 66 6.44 -12.76 19.32
C ARG A 66 5.12 -12.00 19.22
N LEU A 67 4.74 -11.26 20.26
CA LEU A 67 3.50 -10.48 20.30
C LEU A 67 3.48 -9.40 19.22
N ASN A 68 4.57 -8.64 19.07
CA ASN A 68 4.67 -7.60 18.04
C ASN A 68 4.56 -8.19 16.62
N TYR A 69 5.18 -9.33 16.37
CA TYR A 69 5.07 -10.02 15.09
C TYR A 69 3.62 -10.46 14.81
N LEU A 70 2.96 -11.08 15.79
CA LEU A 70 1.55 -11.48 15.67
C LEU A 70 0.64 -10.27 15.46
N ASN A 71 0.87 -9.16 16.16
CA ASN A 71 0.12 -7.92 15.98
C ASN A 71 0.25 -7.37 14.55
N ILE A 72 1.45 -7.39 13.98
CA ILE A 72 1.68 -6.98 12.58
C ILE A 72 0.84 -7.86 11.64
N LEU A 73 0.95 -9.20 11.76
CA LEU A 73 0.22 -10.12 10.89
C LEU A 73 -1.31 -10.01 11.06
N ALA A 74 -1.79 -9.91 12.31
CA ALA A 74 -3.21 -9.74 12.59
C ALA A 74 -3.75 -8.44 11.99
N THR A 75 -3.03 -7.33 12.13
CA THR A 75 -3.41 -6.04 11.54
C THR A 75 -3.48 -6.12 10.01
N MET A 76 -2.51 -6.77 9.37
CA MET A 76 -2.51 -6.97 7.91
C MET A 76 -3.70 -7.84 7.47
N SER A 77 -4.00 -8.91 8.21
CA SER A 77 -5.14 -9.79 7.95
C SER A 77 -6.46 -9.04 8.09
N GLN A 78 -6.65 -8.27 9.17
CA GLN A 78 -7.83 -7.44 9.37
C GLN A 78 -8.03 -6.44 8.24
N LYS A 79 -6.97 -5.75 7.82
CA LYS A 79 -7.03 -4.81 6.69
C LYS A 79 -7.50 -5.50 5.41
N THR A 80 -6.98 -6.68 5.11
CA THR A 80 -7.37 -7.46 3.92
C THR A 80 -8.84 -7.88 3.99
N LEU A 81 -9.30 -8.39 5.13
CA LEU A 81 -10.69 -8.78 5.32
C LEU A 81 -11.64 -7.58 5.22
N GLN A 82 -11.31 -6.46 5.85
CA GLN A 82 -12.12 -5.24 5.77
C GLN A 82 -12.28 -4.75 4.33
N SER A 83 -11.21 -4.80 3.52
CA SER A 83 -11.28 -4.36 2.12
C SER A 83 -12.24 -5.19 1.27
N VAL A 84 -12.40 -6.47 1.58
CA VAL A 84 -13.32 -7.39 0.87
C VAL A 84 -14.79 -7.12 1.23
N TRP A 85 -15.06 -6.77 2.50
CA TRP A 85 -16.43 -6.63 3.02
C TRP A 85 -16.93 -5.18 3.05
N GLN A 86 -16.07 -4.20 2.77
CA GLN A 86 -16.53 -2.82 2.68
C GLN A 86 -17.44 -2.65 1.47
N ASN A 87 -18.67 -2.24 1.72
CA ASN A 87 -19.66 -1.97 0.69
C ASN A 87 -19.10 -0.95 -0.31
N LYS A 88 -19.26 -1.27 -1.59
CA LYS A 88 -18.94 -0.34 -2.70
C LYS A 88 -19.93 0.84 -2.81
N GLY A 89 -20.76 1.05 -1.79
CA GLY A 89 -21.64 2.20 -1.69
C GLY A 89 -20.86 3.41 -1.19
N GLY A 90 -20.79 4.46 -2.01
CA GLY A 90 -20.06 5.68 -1.66
C GLY A 90 -19.95 6.63 -2.85
N THR A 91 -19.32 7.77 -2.60
CA THR A 91 -18.98 8.72 -3.65
C THR A 91 -17.78 8.22 -4.48
N GLU A 92 -17.59 8.77 -5.67
CA GLU A 92 -16.41 8.51 -6.50
C GLU A 92 -15.11 8.74 -5.72
N ARG A 93 -15.10 9.75 -4.82
CA ARG A 93 -14.00 10.01 -3.91
C ARG A 93 -13.68 8.82 -3.02
N SER A 94 -14.69 8.23 -2.40
CA SER A 94 -14.48 7.06 -1.51
C SER A 94 -13.96 5.85 -2.28
N HIS A 95 -14.43 5.62 -3.51
CA HIS A 95 -13.91 4.54 -4.36
C HIS A 95 -12.45 4.75 -4.72
N ILE A 96 -12.05 5.99 -5.10
CA ILE A 96 -10.66 6.35 -5.38
C ILE A 96 -9.79 6.15 -4.13
N ILE A 97 -10.23 6.63 -2.97
CA ILE A 97 -9.51 6.47 -1.70
C ILE A 97 -9.34 5.00 -1.35
N HIS A 98 -10.39 4.20 -1.48
CA HIS A 98 -10.34 2.76 -1.25
C HIS A 98 -9.36 2.06 -2.19
N PHE A 99 -9.40 2.37 -3.49
CA PHE A 99 -8.44 1.83 -4.43
C PHE A 99 -7.00 2.15 -3.98
N MET A 100 -6.71 3.41 -3.69
CA MET A 100 -5.38 3.83 -3.26
C MET A 100 -4.95 3.13 -1.95
N ALA A 101 -5.82 3.08 -0.95
CA ALA A 101 -5.52 2.47 0.35
C ALA A 101 -5.25 0.97 0.26
N ASN A 102 -6.01 0.26 -0.60
CA ASN A 102 -5.87 -1.19 -0.76
C ASN A 102 -4.61 -1.60 -1.53
N HIS A 103 -4.09 -0.71 -2.37
CA HIS A 103 -2.89 -0.97 -3.17
C HIS A 103 -1.60 -0.45 -2.51
N CYS A 104 -1.67 0.10 -1.31
CA CYS A 104 -0.50 0.53 -0.54
C CYS A 104 -0.10 -0.53 0.49
N LEU A 105 1.20 -0.78 0.63
CA LEU A 105 1.77 -1.60 1.71
C LEU A 105 1.57 -0.92 3.07
N ARG A 106 1.63 0.42 3.11
CA ARG A 106 1.40 1.23 4.30
C ARG A 106 0.34 2.29 4.05
N PRO A 107 -0.54 2.59 5.04
CA PRO A 107 -1.59 3.60 4.91
C PRO A 107 -1.07 5.05 5.07
N ALA A 108 0.23 5.27 5.16
CA ALA A 108 0.81 6.59 5.44
C ALA A 108 2.03 6.89 4.57
N GLY A 109 2.37 8.18 4.43
CA GLY A 109 3.53 8.69 3.72
C GLY A 109 3.31 8.88 2.22
N HIS A 110 4.41 9.20 1.53
CA HIS A 110 4.41 9.55 0.10
C HIS A 110 4.16 8.33 -0.79
N LYS A 111 3.21 8.48 -1.75
CA LYS A 111 2.84 7.46 -2.74
C LYS A 111 2.81 8.04 -4.14
N VAL A 112 3.20 7.23 -5.10
CA VAL A 112 3.07 7.54 -6.52
C VAL A 112 2.36 6.38 -7.20
N PHE A 113 1.15 6.63 -7.69
CA PHE A 113 0.37 5.70 -8.49
C PHE A 113 0.62 6.00 -9.97
N ARG A 114 1.20 5.07 -10.68
CA ARG A 114 1.34 5.13 -12.15
C ARG A 114 0.20 4.35 -12.75
N ILE A 115 -0.86 5.06 -13.12
CA ILE A 115 -2.09 4.48 -13.65
C ILE A 115 -2.75 5.45 -14.63
N LEU A 116 -3.30 4.93 -15.70
CA LEU A 116 -4.12 5.72 -16.63
C LEU A 116 -5.51 5.95 -16.01
N MET A 117 -6.10 7.13 -16.26
CA MET A 117 -7.45 7.46 -15.79
C MET A 117 -8.52 6.47 -16.26
N THR A 118 -8.36 5.90 -17.46
CA THR A 118 -9.24 4.86 -17.99
C THR A 118 -9.14 3.60 -17.15
N ARG A 119 -7.91 3.16 -16.83
CA ARG A 119 -7.68 1.98 -16.03
C ARG A 119 -8.20 2.16 -14.59
N LEU A 120 -7.97 3.32 -13.98
CA LEU A 120 -8.49 3.61 -12.65
C LEU A 120 -10.03 3.58 -12.64
N ALA A 121 -10.67 4.12 -13.69
CA ALA A 121 -12.12 4.08 -13.84
C ALA A 121 -12.67 2.64 -13.93
N GLU A 122 -11.98 1.76 -14.64
CA GLU A 122 -12.30 0.32 -14.70
C GLU A 122 -12.17 -0.34 -13.33
N GLU A 123 -11.07 -0.11 -12.63
CA GLU A 123 -10.81 -0.70 -11.30
C GLU A 123 -11.86 -0.32 -10.24
N ILE A 124 -12.38 0.91 -10.30
CA ILE A 124 -13.40 1.38 -9.35
C ILE A 124 -14.82 1.35 -9.91
N ASN A 125 -15.00 0.80 -11.11
CA ASN A 125 -16.29 0.64 -11.79
C ASN A 125 -17.08 1.97 -11.92
N THR A 126 -16.42 3.00 -12.46
CA THR A 126 -17.01 4.33 -12.70
C THR A 126 -16.56 4.88 -14.06
N SER A 127 -17.05 6.08 -14.43
CA SER A 127 -16.66 6.69 -15.70
C SER A 127 -15.29 7.41 -15.58
N ARG A 128 -14.50 7.41 -16.65
CA ARG A 128 -13.26 8.20 -16.73
C ARG A 128 -13.49 9.68 -16.43
N ARG A 129 -14.66 10.21 -16.82
CA ARG A 129 -15.03 11.62 -16.61
C ARG A 129 -15.18 11.91 -15.12
N ASP A 130 -15.86 11.05 -14.39
CA ASP A 130 -16.13 11.23 -12.96
C ASP A 130 -14.84 11.07 -12.15
N VAL A 131 -14.00 10.07 -12.49
CA VAL A 131 -12.64 9.94 -11.92
C VAL A 131 -11.83 11.22 -12.13
N SER A 132 -11.79 11.73 -13.36
CA SER A 132 -11.02 12.94 -13.66
C SER A 132 -11.56 14.15 -12.92
N ALA A 133 -12.88 14.32 -12.85
CA ALA A 133 -13.50 15.42 -12.12
C ALA A 133 -13.18 15.37 -10.62
N GLU A 134 -13.27 14.18 -9.99
CA GLU A 134 -13.00 14.04 -8.57
C GLU A 134 -11.51 14.18 -8.22
N LEU A 135 -10.62 13.61 -9.03
CA LEU A 135 -9.18 13.78 -8.83
C LEU A 135 -8.74 15.26 -8.98
N ASN A 136 -9.35 16.02 -9.89
CA ASN A 136 -9.10 17.46 -10.01
C ASN A 136 -9.58 18.22 -8.78
N LYS A 137 -10.72 17.86 -8.18
CA LYS A 137 -11.16 18.43 -6.90
C LYS A 137 -10.15 18.15 -5.79
N MET A 138 -9.73 16.90 -5.65
CA MET A 138 -8.71 16.51 -4.66
C MET A 138 -7.38 17.24 -4.88
N GLN A 139 -6.99 17.48 -6.12
CA GLN A 139 -5.81 18.31 -6.44
C GLN A 139 -6.00 19.76 -6.02
N ASN A 140 -7.15 20.37 -6.28
CA ASN A 140 -7.45 21.74 -5.86
C ASN A 140 -7.48 21.88 -4.33
N GLU A 141 -7.83 20.81 -3.62
CA GLU A 141 -7.77 20.73 -2.15
C GLU A 141 -6.32 20.51 -1.62
N GLY A 142 -5.34 20.33 -2.52
CA GLY A 142 -3.94 20.11 -2.15
C GLY A 142 -3.64 18.73 -1.58
N LEU A 143 -4.53 17.75 -1.80
CA LEU A 143 -4.39 16.39 -1.29
C LEU A 143 -3.42 15.55 -2.15
N LEU A 144 -3.39 15.82 -3.44
CA LEU A 144 -2.58 15.09 -4.42
C LEU A 144 -2.17 16.02 -5.59
N SER A 145 -1.29 15.53 -6.44
CA SER A 145 -0.95 16.18 -7.71
C SER A 145 -1.08 15.19 -8.86
N LEU A 146 -1.54 15.70 -10.01
CA LEU A 146 -1.77 14.93 -11.21
C LEU A 146 -0.72 15.24 -12.28
N ALA A 147 -0.19 14.20 -12.92
CA ALA A 147 0.60 14.28 -14.12
C ALA A 147 0.08 13.22 -15.11
N ARG A 148 0.60 13.23 -16.34
CA ARG A 148 0.17 12.26 -17.36
C ARG A 148 0.44 10.82 -16.91
N GLY A 149 -0.64 10.08 -16.64
CA GLY A 149 -0.55 8.68 -16.18
C GLY A 149 0.02 8.52 -14.77
N GLN A 150 0.03 9.58 -13.96
CA GLN A 150 0.58 9.55 -12.61
C GLN A 150 -0.24 10.39 -11.63
N ILE A 151 -0.47 9.83 -10.46
CA ILE A 151 -1.09 10.49 -9.31
C ILE A 151 -0.06 10.45 -8.17
N THR A 152 0.33 11.60 -7.66
CA THR A 152 1.27 11.69 -6.54
C THR A 152 0.53 12.16 -5.30
N VAL A 153 0.61 11.37 -4.24
CA VAL A 153 0.01 11.64 -2.93
C VAL A 153 1.13 11.88 -1.93
N PRO A 154 1.33 13.13 -1.47
CA PRO A 154 2.40 13.44 -0.51
C PRO A 154 2.19 12.79 0.86
N PHE A 155 0.94 12.76 1.33
CA PHE A 155 0.56 12.30 2.67
C PHE A 155 -0.69 11.43 2.57
N MET A 156 -0.51 10.10 2.42
CA MET A 156 -1.62 9.16 2.23
C MET A 156 -2.57 9.14 3.43
N GLU A 157 -2.07 9.33 4.64
CA GLU A 157 -2.84 9.42 5.88
C GLU A 157 -3.91 10.52 5.85
N ARG A 158 -3.65 11.64 5.18
CA ARG A 158 -4.63 12.74 5.05
C ARG A 158 -5.82 12.38 4.16
N ILE A 159 -5.60 11.51 3.19
CA ILE A 159 -6.66 11.07 2.25
C ILE A 159 -7.53 9.99 2.89
N ILE A 160 -6.92 9.08 3.64
CA ILE A 160 -7.63 7.94 4.27
C ILE A 160 -8.56 8.41 5.41
N THR A 161 -8.27 9.53 6.05
CA THR A 161 -9.06 10.07 7.18
C THR A 161 -10.22 10.97 6.75
N LEU A 162 -10.41 11.19 5.44
CA LEU A 162 -11.55 11.93 4.87
C LEU A 162 -12.74 11.01 4.64
#